data_1395affb04c50996c2a67ff8704c9d8f
#
_entry.id   1395affb04c50996c2a67ff8704c9d8f
#
_cell.length_a   1.000
_cell.length_b   1.000
_cell.length_c   1.000
_cell.angle_alpha   90.00
_cell.angle_beta   90.00
_cell.angle_gamma   90.00
#
_symmetry.space_group_name_H-M   'P 1'
#
loop_
_entity.id
_entity.type
_entity.pdbx_description
1 polymer ?
#
loop_
_entity_poly.entity_id
_entity_poly.type
_entity_poly.pdbx_seq_one_letter_code
_entity_poly.pdbx_strand_id
1 'polypeptide(L)'
;KVANFPGVTVEKHVGYFSLRNAFEGVDYKVELTDLPGIYSLYPKTLDEQIPYKVLTDPQDPSFPDRIIVIADASNLKRSLFLCSQIIDLKIPVVLVLNMMDLAVHKGLLPDIKKLEQALGIKVIPAIVRQKTGIEEIKKAVLHTIPIPENDIMPATTLAPELIQEIKQAFPVKSDYTAYLLAGNYDKVDLSFVGQDGKQKLDTLLQQHQFSQKAMQATETLERYKTISVLLKSCVSEPASVQKSLTRTVDNLVTHRIWGYGIFLAILFVIFQFIFNVAQFPM
;
A
#
# COMPACT_ATOMS: atom_id res chain seq x y z
N LYS A 1 -5.70 19.10 14.67
CA LYS A 1 -5.53 20.25 13.75
C LYS A 1 -5.80 19.77 12.34
N VAL A 2 -6.79 20.36 11.69
CA VAL A 2 -7.09 20.14 10.28
C VAL A 2 -6.17 21.08 9.49
N ALA A 3 -5.36 20.54 8.58
CA ALA A 3 -4.53 21.33 7.69
C ALA A 3 -5.18 21.32 6.29
N ASN A 4 -5.63 22.48 5.84
CA ASN A 4 -6.18 22.64 4.49
C ASN A 4 -5.03 22.91 3.52
N PHE A 5 -4.94 22.10 2.45
CA PHE A 5 -4.08 22.39 1.31
C PHE A 5 -4.79 23.35 0.36
N PRO A 6 -4.10 24.34 -0.23
CA PRO A 6 -4.70 25.25 -1.18
C PRO A 6 -5.26 24.47 -2.40
N GLY A 7 -6.58 24.50 -2.57
CA GLY A 7 -7.28 23.93 -3.70
C GLY A 7 -7.86 22.53 -3.54
N VAL A 8 -7.61 21.83 -2.41
CA VAL A 8 -8.23 20.54 -2.09
C VAL A 8 -8.45 20.46 -0.58
N THR A 9 -9.68 20.19 -0.17
CA THR A 9 -10.03 19.95 1.22
C THR A 9 -9.77 18.49 1.57
N VAL A 10 -8.50 18.09 1.65
CA VAL A 10 -8.14 16.77 2.19
C VAL A 10 -7.67 17.00 3.61
N GLU A 11 -8.43 16.49 4.56
CA GLU A 11 -8.15 16.62 5.98
C GLU A 11 -7.11 15.57 6.39
N LYS A 12 -5.94 16.04 6.88
CA LYS A 12 -5.04 15.20 7.67
C LYS A 12 -5.63 15.06 9.06
N HIS A 13 -5.93 13.86 9.49
CA HIS A 13 -6.33 13.58 10.86
C HIS A 13 -5.08 13.34 11.71
N VAL A 14 -4.84 14.23 12.68
CA VAL A 14 -3.70 14.13 13.59
C VAL A 14 -4.21 13.85 14.99
N GLY A 15 -3.75 12.72 15.57
CA GLY A 15 -4.02 12.33 16.94
C GLY A 15 -2.77 12.38 17.80
N TYR A 16 -2.94 12.71 19.08
CA TYR A 16 -1.84 12.72 20.05
C TYR A 16 -2.15 11.76 21.18
N PHE A 17 -1.17 10.96 21.57
CA PHE A 17 -1.27 10.10 22.73
C PHE A 17 0.09 9.91 23.40
N SER A 18 0.09 9.52 24.67
CA SER A 18 1.31 9.20 25.40
C SER A 18 1.47 7.70 25.52
N LEU A 19 2.67 7.22 25.29
CA LEU A 19 3.07 5.84 25.52
C LEU A 19 4.21 5.80 26.51
N ARG A 20 4.04 4.99 27.57
CA ARG A 20 5.07 4.77 28.56
C ARG A 20 5.98 3.62 28.14
N ASN A 21 7.27 3.91 27.98
CA ASN A 21 8.27 2.87 27.85
C ASN A 21 8.60 2.32 29.23
N ALA A 22 8.08 1.12 29.53
CA ALA A 22 8.26 0.50 30.85
C ALA A 22 9.71 0.15 31.18
N PHE A 23 10.59 -0.01 30.17
CA PHE A 23 12.01 -0.32 30.35
C PHE A 23 12.84 0.94 30.68
N GLU A 24 12.50 2.07 30.06
CA GLU A 24 13.23 3.33 30.20
C GLU A 24 12.57 4.24 31.25
N GLY A 25 11.34 3.94 31.67
CA GLY A 25 10.56 4.77 32.58
C GLY A 25 10.15 6.13 32.01
N VAL A 26 10.27 6.32 30.70
CA VAL A 26 10.02 7.58 30.00
C VAL A 26 8.65 7.53 29.31
N ASP A 27 7.93 8.64 29.40
CA ASP A 27 6.68 8.85 28.66
C ASP A 27 6.97 9.53 27.32
N TYR A 28 6.70 8.83 26.22
CA TYR A 28 6.83 9.38 24.87
C TYR A 28 5.52 10.00 24.43
N LYS A 29 5.60 11.21 23.91
CA LYS A 29 4.48 11.89 23.25
C LYS A 29 4.47 11.51 21.78
N VAL A 30 3.46 10.76 21.37
CA VAL A 30 3.34 10.27 19.99
C VAL A 30 2.32 11.14 19.25
N GLU A 31 2.75 11.66 18.12
CA GLU A 31 1.86 12.25 17.12
C GLU A 31 1.57 11.20 16.07
N LEU A 32 0.30 10.85 15.88
CA LEU A 32 -0.16 9.92 14.87
C LEU A 32 -0.87 10.69 13.76
N THR A 33 -0.31 10.65 12.56
CA THR A 33 -0.93 11.23 11.38
C THR A 33 -1.59 10.14 10.55
N ASP A 34 -2.91 10.22 10.37
CA ASP A 34 -3.65 9.38 9.45
C ASP A 34 -3.57 9.99 8.04
N LEU A 35 -3.03 9.22 7.11
CA LEU A 35 -2.88 9.60 5.71
C LEU A 35 -3.99 8.99 4.87
N PRO A 36 -4.46 9.68 3.81
CA PRO A 36 -5.37 9.10 2.84
C PRO A 36 -4.90 7.74 2.35
N GLY A 37 -5.83 6.78 2.22
CA GLY A 37 -5.50 5.43 1.79
C GLY A 37 -5.01 5.38 0.35
N ILE A 38 -3.81 4.83 0.15
CA ILE A 38 -3.19 4.65 -1.17
C ILE A 38 -2.86 3.18 -1.41
N TYR A 39 -2.69 2.80 -2.66
CA TYR A 39 -2.27 1.46 -3.06
C TYR A 39 -0.90 1.43 -3.71
N SER A 40 -0.34 2.59 -4.02
CA SER A 40 1.01 2.76 -4.54
C SER A 40 1.51 4.19 -4.32
N LEU A 41 2.84 4.38 -4.40
CA LEU A 41 3.48 5.69 -4.39
C LEU A 41 3.51 6.36 -5.79
N TYR A 42 2.59 5.97 -6.66
CA TYR A 42 2.34 6.63 -7.94
C TYR A 42 0.99 7.34 -7.89
N PRO A 43 0.95 8.60 -7.47
CA PRO A 43 -0.29 9.33 -7.27
C PRO A 43 -1.02 9.55 -8.60
N LYS A 44 -2.33 9.23 -8.59
CA LYS A 44 -3.25 9.45 -9.73
C LYS A 44 -4.26 10.55 -9.43
N THR A 45 -4.53 10.78 -8.16
CA THR A 45 -5.46 11.80 -7.68
C THR A 45 -4.74 12.79 -6.75
N LEU A 46 -5.36 13.93 -6.50
CA LEU A 46 -4.81 14.92 -5.59
C LEU A 46 -4.67 14.38 -4.16
N ASP A 47 -5.62 13.54 -3.73
CA ASP A 47 -5.58 12.91 -2.40
C ASP A 47 -4.35 12.00 -2.24
N GLU A 48 -3.97 11.28 -3.30
CA GLU A 48 -2.80 10.40 -3.29
C GLU A 48 -1.46 11.16 -3.32
N GLN A 49 -1.47 12.45 -3.72
CA GLN A 49 -0.27 13.30 -3.68
C GLN A 49 0.15 13.64 -2.25
N ILE A 50 -0.78 13.64 -1.29
CA ILE A 50 -0.49 13.97 0.11
C ILE A 50 0.39 12.91 0.75
N PRO A 51 0.01 11.62 0.77
CA PRO A 51 0.89 10.57 1.27
C PRO A 51 2.23 10.53 0.54
N TYR A 52 2.23 10.72 -0.78
CA TYR A 52 3.46 10.78 -1.55
C TYR A 52 4.39 11.86 -1.02
N LYS A 53 3.92 13.11 -0.89
CA LYS A 53 4.71 14.24 -0.40
C LYS A 53 5.23 13.99 1.01
N VAL A 54 4.35 13.61 1.93
CA VAL A 54 4.72 13.35 3.33
C VAL A 54 5.80 12.27 3.45
N LEU A 55 5.78 11.25 2.59
CA LEU A 55 6.70 10.12 2.66
C LEU A 55 8.02 10.33 1.88
N THR A 56 8.05 11.28 0.94
CA THR A 56 9.21 11.49 0.07
C THR A 56 9.94 12.81 0.30
N ASP A 57 9.29 13.79 0.92
CA ASP A 57 9.89 15.09 1.25
C ASP A 57 10.37 15.12 2.70
N PRO A 58 11.70 15.02 2.95
CA PRO A 58 12.24 15.08 4.31
C PRO A 58 12.06 16.43 5.02
N GLN A 59 11.67 17.47 4.28
CA GLN A 59 11.43 18.81 4.82
C GLN A 59 9.94 19.02 5.18
N ASP A 60 9.06 18.08 4.81
CA ASP A 60 7.65 18.16 5.21
C ASP A 60 7.52 18.08 6.74
N PRO A 61 6.81 19.01 7.38
CA PRO A 61 6.62 18.99 8.84
C PRO A 61 6.00 17.71 9.39
N SER A 62 5.33 16.95 8.54
CA SER A 62 4.70 15.66 8.88
C SER A 62 5.54 14.47 8.41
N PHE A 63 6.81 14.68 8.01
CA PHE A 63 7.69 13.56 7.64
C PHE A 63 7.82 12.60 8.82
N PRO A 64 7.53 11.31 8.64
CA PRO A 64 7.42 10.38 9.76
C PRO A 64 8.78 9.87 10.24
N ASP A 65 8.92 9.70 11.55
CA ASP A 65 10.02 8.92 12.14
C ASP A 65 9.80 7.42 11.93
N ARG A 66 8.54 7.00 11.82
CA ARG A 66 8.11 5.59 11.69
C ARG A 66 6.82 5.50 10.90
N ILE A 67 6.67 4.42 10.16
CA ILE A 67 5.47 4.17 9.35
C ILE A 67 4.78 2.89 9.85
N ILE A 68 3.47 2.95 10.00
CA ILE A 68 2.62 1.78 10.20
C ILE A 68 1.86 1.54 8.91
N VAL A 69 2.14 0.44 8.23
CA VAL A 69 1.39 0.01 7.04
C VAL A 69 0.30 -0.96 7.48
N ILE A 70 -0.95 -0.62 7.23
CA ILE A 70 -2.08 -1.52 7.49
C ILE A 70 -2.44 -2.25 6.21
N ALA A 71 -2.30 -3.58 6.25
CA ALA A 71 -2.54 -4.46 5.12
C ALA A 71 -3.74 -5.38 5.40
N ASP A 72 -4.52 -5.65 4.37
CA ASP A 72 -5.57 -6.67 4.40
C ASP A 72 -4.94 -8.05 4.22
N ALA A 73 -4.95 -8.86 5.28
CA ALA A 73 -4.41 -10.22 5.27
C ALA A 73 -5.13 -11.13 4.27
N SER A 74 -6.38 -10.84 3.93
CA SER A 74 -7.16 -11.61 2.96
C SER A 74 -6.86 -11.23 1.49
N ASN A 75 -6.05 -10.16 1.27
CA ASN A 75 -5.61 -9.68 -0.04
C ASN A 75 -4.15 -9.21 0.00
N LEU A 76 -3.26 -10.07 0.46
CA LEU A 76 -1.85 -9.75 0.71
C LEU A 76 -1.12 -9.25 -0.53
N LYS A 77 -1.38 -9.83 -1.70
CA LYS A 77 -0.67 -9.44 -2.92
C LYS A 77 -0.79 -7.95 -3.23
N ARG A 78 -1.98 -7.39 -3.08
CA ARG A 78 -2.23 -5.96 -3.29
C ARG A 78 -1.63 -5.11 -2.18
N SER A 79 -1.81 -5.54 -0.93
CA SER A 79 -1.33 -4.81 0.24
C SER A 79 0.19 -4.77 0.32
N LEU A 80 0.87 -5.86 -0.04
CA LEU A 80 2.33 -5.93 -0.06
C LEU A 80 2.96 -5.09 -1.18
N PHE A 81 2.22 -4.73 -2.22
CA PHE A 81 2.73 -3.85 -3.26
C PHE A 81 3.14 -2.48 -2.66
N LEU A 82 2.23 -1.79 -1.99
CA LEU A 82 2.54 -0.55 -1.30
C LEU A 82 3.57 -0.74 -0.18
N CYS A 83 3.40 -1.81 0.63
CA CYS A 83 4.33 -2.09 1.72
C CYS A 83 5.77 -2.23 1.22
N SER A 84 5.98 -2.93 0.12
CA SER A 84 7.30 -3.09 -0.49
C SER A 84 7.89 -1.75 -0.99
N GLN A 85 7.07 -0.86 -1.52
CA GLN A 85 7.49 0.49 -1.89
C GLN A 85 7.93 1.31 -0.67
N ILE A 86 7.19 1.20 0.44
CA ILE A 86 7.52 1.90 1.69
C ILE A 86 8.81 1.34 2.32
N ILE A 87 9.04 0.03 2.27
CA ILE A 87 10.30 -0.59 2.71
C ILE A 87 11.50 0.02 1.96
N ASP A 88 11.37 0.21 0.66
CA ASP A 88 12.44 0.73 -0.19
C ASP A 88 12.70 2.24 0.02
N LEU A 89 11.78 2.98 0.68
CA LEU A 89 12.03 4.36 1.12
C LEU A 89 13.09 4.46 2.23
N LYS A 90 13.41 3.34 2.91
CA LYS A 90 14.37 3.30 4.02
C LYS A 90 13.94 4.14 5.23
N ILE A 91 12.66 4.11 5.52
CA ILE A 91 12.07 4.65 6.74
C ILE A 91 11.68 3.47 7.65
N PRO A 92 11.87 3.56 8.98
CA PRO A 92 11.44 2.52 9.90
C PRO A 92 9.96 2.18 9.73
N VAL A 93 9.64 0.91 9.48
CA VAL A 93 8.28 0.48 9.13
C VAL A 93 7.84 -0.77 9.88
N VAL A 94 6.58 -0.80 10.28
CA VAL A 94 5.88 -1.96 10.83
C VAL A 94 4.70 -2.30 9.93
N LEU A 95 4.57 -3.58 9.58
CA LEU A 95 3.43 -4.08 8.83
C LEU A 95 2.39 -4.67 9.79
N VAL A 96 1.18 -4.13 9.77
CA VAL A 96 0.03 -4.66 10.50
C VAL A 96 -0.85 -5.45 9.54
N LEU A 97 -0.95 -6.75 9.73
CA LEU A 97 -1.85 -7.62 8.98
C LEU A 97 -3.22 -7.63 9.64
N ASN A 98 -4.10 -6.75 9.20
CA ASN A 98 -5.47 -6.69 9.68
C ASN A 98 -6.37 -7.72 8.95
N MET A 99 -7.55 -7.97 9.49
CA MET A 99 -8.52 -8.94 8.94
C MET A 99 -7.99 -10.38 8.89
N MET A 100 -7.21 -10.79 9.89
CA MET A 100 -6.69 -12.15 10.00
C MET A 100 -7.81 -13.19 10.07
N ASP A 101 -8.94 -12.87 10.70
CA ASP A 101 -10.15 -13.70 10.73
C ASP A 101 -10.69 -13.97 9.31
N LEU A 102 -10.74 -12.96 8.46
CA LEU A 102 -11.19 -13.10 7.08
C LEU A 102 -10.18 -13.90 6.23
N ALA A 103 -8.89 -13.70 6.45
CA ALA A 103 -7.85 -14.48 5.78
C ALA A 103 -7.99 -15.99 6.10
N VAL A 104 -8.12 -16.34 7.38
CA VAL A 104 -8.36 -17.72 7.82
C VAL A 104 -9.64 -18.29 7.23
N HIS A 105 -10.73 -17.51 7.22
CA HIS A 105 -11.99 -17.94 6.62
C HIS A 105 -11.86 -18.23 5.10
N LYS A 106 -11.00 -17.49 4.41
CA LYS A 106 -10.67 -17.73 2.99
C LYS A 106 -9.68 -18.88 2.77
N GLY A 107 -9.18 -19.49 3.84
CA GLY A 107 -8.17 -20.53 3.77
C GLY A 107 -6.76 -20.01 3.51
N LEU A 108 -6.50 -18.73 3.75
CA LEU A 108 -5.18 -18.14 3.66
C LEU A 108 -4.53 -18.15 5.04
N LEU A 109 -3.39 -18.81 5.19
CA LEU A 109 -2.64 -18.90 6.44
C LEU A 109 -1.27 -18.25 6.27
N PRO A 110 -1.14 -16.93 6.53
CA PRO A 110 0.13 -16.24 6.49
C PRO A 110 1.05 -16.72 7.61
N ASP A 111 2.26 -17.14 7.26
CA ASP A 111 3.33 -17.41 8.21
C ASP A 111 4.02 -16.09 8.57
N ILE A 112 3.69 -15.55 9.75
CA ILE A 112 4.17 -14.25 10.20
C ILE A 112 5.69 -14.20 10.27
N LYS A 113 6.34 -15.27 10.78
CA LYS A 113 7.81 -15.31 10.90
C LYS A 113 8.51 -15.31 9.54
N LYS A 114 7.98 -16.07 8.59
CA LYS A 114 8.52 -16.06 7.22
C LYS A 114 8.31 -14.71 6.53
N LEU A 115 7.16 -14.07 6.76
CA LEU A 115 6.91 -12.72 6.25
C LEU A 115 7.88 -11.70 6.85
N GLU A 116 8.13 -11.73 8.16
CA GLU A 116 9.12 -10.87 8.82
C GLU A 116 10.51 -11.07 8.22
N GLN A 117 10.94 -12.32 8.06
CA GLN A 117 12.25 -12.64 7.47
C GLN A 117 12.36 -12.19 6.00
N ALA A 118 11.31 -12.44 5.22
CA ALA A 118 11.32 -12.12 3.79
C ALA A 118 11.23 -10.62 3.50
N LEU A 119 10.53 -9.87 4.35
CA LEU A 119 10.36 -8.42 4.22
C LEU A 119 11.43 -7.62 4.99
N GLY A 120 12.12 -8.25 5.94
CA GLY A 120 13.11 -7.57 6.80
C GLY A 120 12.50 -6.56 7.77
N ILE A 121 11.21 -6.69 8.09
CA ILE A 121 10.47 -5.76 8.95
C ILE A 121 9.59 -6.51 9.95
N LYS A 122 9.16 -5.83 11.01
CA LYS A 122 8.21 -6.38 11.98
C LYS A 122 6.82 -6.53 11.36
N VAL A 123 6.20 -7.69 11.56
CA VAL A 123 4.84 -8.00 11.09
C VAL A 123 3.95 -8.34 12.28
N ILE A 124 2.84 -7.65 12.43
CA ILE A 124 1.91 -7.81 13.55
C ILE A 124 0.55 -8.26 13.02
N PRO A 125 0.11 -9.48 13.34
CA PRO A 125 -1.24 -9.93 13.01
C PRO A 125 -2.27 -9.22 13.90
N ALA A 126 -3.37 -8.77 13.30
CA ALA A 126 -4.40 -8.02 14.00
C ALA A 126 -5.82 -8.35 13.52
N ILE A 127 -6.78 -8.17 14.42
CA ILE A 127 -8.21 -8.09 14.14
C ILE A 127 -8.71 -6.83 14.85
N VAL A 128 -8.50 -5.66 14.22
CA VAL A 128 -8.71 -4.36 14.86
C VAL A 128 -10.14 -4.19 15.35
N ARG A 129 -11.13 -4.74 14.65
CA ARG A 129 -12.54 -4.73 15.09
C ARG A 129 -12.73 -5.42 16.46
N GLN A 130 -11.90 -6.41 16.78
CA GLN A 130 -11.91 -7.13 18.06
C GLN A 130 -10.85 -6.59 19.04
N LYS A 131 -10.19 -5.50 18.70
CA LYS A 131 -9.07 -4.90 19.44
C LYS A 131 -7.85 -5.83 19.62
N THR A 132 -7.77 -6.92 18.86
CA THR A 132 -6.63 -7.85 18.89
C THR A 132 -5.46 -7.24 18.12
N GLY A 133 -4.24 -7.30 18.69
CA GLY A 133 -3.00 -6.79 18.08
C GLY A 133 -2.70 -5.31 18.40
N ILE A 134 -3.63 -4.56 19.03
CA ILE A 134 -3.44 -3.11 19.28
C ILE A 134 -2.30 -2.85 20.26
N GLU A 135 -2.19 -3.63 21.33
CA GLU A 135 -1.13 -3.46 22.32
C GLU A 135 0.25 -3.82 21.74
N GLU A 136 0.32 -4.82 20.87
CA GLU A 136 1.53 -5.18 20.13
C GLU A 136 1.96 -4.05 19.18
N ILE A 137 1.01 -3.39 18.52
CA ILE A 137 1.30 -2.23 17.66
C ILE A 137 1.86 -1.08 18.50
N LYS A 138 1.25 -0.76 19.65
CA LYS A 138 1.75 0.28 20.55
C LYS A 138 3.17 -0.02 21.04
N LYS A 139 3.43 -1.27 21.43
CA LYS A 139 4.77 -1.72 21.84
C LYS A 139 5.77 -1.56 20.69
N ALA A 140 5.40 -1.98 19.49
CA ALA A 140 6.28 -1.86 18.33
C ALA A 140 6.64 -0.39 18.02
N VAL A 141 5.72 0.55 18.23
CA VAL A 141 6.00 1.99 18.06
C VAL A 141 7.01 2.51 19.07
N LEU A 142 7.05 1.96 20.31
CA LEU A 142 8.00 2.37 21.34
C LEU A 142 9.40 1.81 21.13
N HIS A 143 9.51 0.59 20.63
CA HIS A 143 10.80 -0.04 20.42
C HIS A 143 11.53 0.55 19.20
N THR A 144 12.86 0.46 19.23
CA THR A 144 13.67 0.81 18.06
C THR A 144 13.31 -0.11 16.90
N ILE A 145 12.75 0.46 15.84
CA ILE A 145 12.48 -0.25 14.60
C ILE A 145 13.70 -0.07 13.70
N PRO A 146 14.37 -1.16 13.30
CA PRO A 146 15.49 -1.04 12.38
C PRO A 146 15.03 -0.52 11.03
N ILE A 147 15.88 0.27 10.39
CA ILE A 147 15.69 0.64 8.98
C ILE A 147 15.89 -0.63 8.15
N PRO A 148 14.99 -0.93 7.19
CA PRO A 148 15.14 -2.09 6.33
C PRO A 148 16.46 -2.04 5.55
N GLU A 149 17.33 -3.03 5.72
CA GLU A 149 18.66 -3.06 5.09
C GLU A 149 18.53 -3.35 3.58
N ASN A 150 17.76 -4.37 3.23
CA ASN A 150 17.61 -4.80 1.85
C ASN A 150 16.44 -4.08 1.16
N ASP A 151 16.62 -3.82 -0.12
CA ASP A 151 15.51 -3.42 -0.98
C ASP A 151 14.70 -4.65 -1.37
N ILE A 152 13.38 -4.51 -1.38
CA ILE A 152 12.51 -5.54 -1.97
C ILE A 152 12.67 -5.54 -3.50
N MET A 153 12.90 -4.36 -4.07
CA MET A 153 13.24 -4.19 -5.46
C MET A 153 14.27 -3.06 -5.63
N PRO A 154 15.54 -3.40 -5.88
CA PRO A 154 16.57 -2.40 -6.05
C PRO A 154 16.30 -1.48 -7.25
N ALA A 155 16.04 -0.21 -6.99
CA ALA A 155 15.74 0.79 -8.01
C ALA A 155 16.92 1.00 -8.99
N THR A 156 18.14 0.77 -8.50
CA THR A 156 19.37 0.83 -9.31
C THR A 156 19.43 -0.21 -10.43
N THR A 157 18.63 -1.28 -10.37
CA THR A 157 18.55 -2.25 -11.47
C THR A 157 17.79 -1.71 -12.68
N LEU A 158 16.97 -0.68 -12.51
CA LEU A 158 16.12 -0.12 -13.54
C LEU A 158 16.74 1.10 -14.24
N ALA A 159 17.43 1.97 -13.48
CA ALA A 159 18.05 3.19 -14.00
C ALA A 159 19.28 3.60 -13.18
N PRO A 160 20.39 2.81 -13.20
CA PRO A 160 21.51 3.01 -12.28
C PRO A 160 22.17 4.39 -12.41
N GLU A 161 22.47 4.82 -13.61
CA GLU A 161 23.15 6.11 -13.85
C GLU A 161 22.27 7.30 -13.47
N LEU A 162 21.02 7.32 -13.92
CA LEU A 162 20.05 8.36 -13.60
C LEU A 162 19.84 8.50 -12.08
N ILE A 163 19.71 7.38 -11.36
CA ILE A 163 19.52 7.41 -9.90
C ILE A 163 20.73 8.01 -9.19
N GLN A 164 21.95 7.66 -9.61
CA GLN A 164 23.15 8.24 -9.05
C GLN A 164 23.25 9.75 -9.27
N GLU A 165 22.94 10.21 -10.47
CA GLU A 165 22.95 11.63 -10.79
C GLU A 165 21.88 12.41 -10.02
N ILE A 166 20.69 11.85 -9.87
CA ILE A 166 19.63 12.45 -9.06
C ILE A 166 20.06 12.54 -7.58
N LYS A 167 20.67 11.50 -7.02
CA LYS A 167 21.16 11.52 -5.62
C LYS A 167 22.28 12.54 -5.40
N GLN A 168 23.09 12.80 -6.39
CA GLN A 168 24.13 13.85 -6.31
C GLN A 168 23.52 15.25 -6.44
N ALA A 169 22.44 15.38 -7.16
CA ALA A 169 21.82 16.67 -7.47
C ALA A 169 20.77 17.12 -6.43
N PHE A 170 20.15 16.16 -5.72
CA PHE A 170 19.01 16.41 -4.84
C PHE A 170 19.17 15.73 -3.48
N PRO A 171 18.60 16.30 -2.38
CA PRO A 171 18.70 15.76 -1.03
C PRO A 171 17.76 14.56 -0.80
N VAL A 172 17.92 13.52 -1.60
CA VAL A 172 17.11 12.28 -1.48
C VAL A 172 17.87 11.23 -0.68
N LYS A 173 17.16 10.52 0.22
CA LYS A 173 17.77 9.59 1.19
C LYS A 173 18.01 8.19 0.63
N SER A 174 17.12 7.69 -0.24
CA SER A 174 17.22 6.34 -0.79
C SER A 174 17.25 6.34 -2.32
N ASP A 175 17.74 5.27 -2.91
CA ASP A 175 17.72 5.07 -4.36
C ASP A 175 16.28 5.05 -4.87
N TYR A 176 15.39 4.47 -4.07
CA TYR A 176 13.97 4.43 -4.43
C TYR A 176 13.30 5.81 -4.36
N THR A 177 13.69 6.68 -3.42
CA THR A 177 13.21 8.07 -3.40
C THR A 177 13.67 8.84 -4.65
N ALA A 178 14.93 8.64 -5.08
CA ALA A 178 15.42 9.22 -6.34
C ALA A 178 14.63 8.73 -7.56
N TYR A 179 14.33 7.44 -7.58
CA TYR A 179 13.53 6.80 -8.62
C TYR A 179 12.09 7.35 -8.66
N LEU A 180 11.44 7.50 -7.51
CA LEU A 180 10.10 8.08 -7.40
C LEU A 180 10.08 9.57 -7.82
N LEU A 181 11.12 10.32 -7.51
CA LEU A 181 11.27 11.71 -7.94
C LEU A 181 11.27 11.80 -9.47
N ALA A 182 12.04 10.94 -10.16
CA ALA A 182 12.04 10.84 -11.61
C ALA A 182 10.67 10.42 -12.18
N GLY A 183 10.02 9.45 -11.51
CA GLY A 183 8.76 8.86 -11.98
C GLY A 183 7.51 9.73 -11.80
N ASN A 184 7.57 10.75 -10.94
CA ASN A 184 6.40 11.57 -10.58
C ASN A 184 6.65 13.08 -10.76
N TYR A 185 7.76 13.49 -11.43
CA TYR A 185 8.18 14.88 -11.46
C TYR A 185 7.14 15.84 -12.08
N ASP A 186 6.27 15.36 -12.94
CA ASP A 186 5.21 16.11 -13.61
C ASP A 186 3.84 16.05 -12.90
N LYS A 187 3.72 15.18 -11.87
CA LYS A 187 2.43 14.87 -11.23
C LYS A 187 2.31 15.45 -9.83
N VAL A 188 3.42 15.79 -9.20
CA VAL A 188 3.44 16.25 -7.82
C VAL A 188 4.14 17.60 -7.70
N ASP A 189 3.73 18.34 -6.67
CA ASP A 189 4.43 19.56 -6.30
C ASP A 189 5.79 19.22 -5.70
N LEU A 190 6.84 19.56 -6.45
CA LEU A 190 8.24 19.39 -6.06
C LEU A 190 8.81 20.66 -5.45
N SER A 191 8.04 21.35 -4.62
CA SER A 191 8.47 22.63 -4.01
C SER A 191 9.78 22.52 -3.22
N PHE A 192 10.06 21.35 -2.65
CA PHE A 192 11.33 21.07 -1.95
C PHE A 192 12.55 21.03 -2.86
N VAL A 193 12.37 20.85 -4.17
CA VAL A 193 13.44 20.84 -5.18
C VAL A 193 13.74 22.24 -5.71
N GLY A 194 12.78 23.16 -5.59
CA GLY A 194 12.87 24.52 -6.12
C GLY A 194 12.72 24.61 -7.66
N GLN A 195 12.61 25.81 -8.18
CA GLN A 195 12.45 26.03 -9.65
C GLN A 195 13.67 25.57 -10.44
N ASP A 196 14.87 25.91 -9.97
CA ASP A 196 16.14 25.50 -10.61
C ASP A 196 16.29 23.97 -10.58
N GLY A 197 15.85 23.34 -9.50
CA GLY A 197 15.86 21.88 -9.37
C GLY A 197 14.95 21.18 -10.37
N LYS A 198 13.78 21.76 -10.67
CA LYS A 198 12.88 21.20 -11.68
C LYS A 198 13.51 21.20 -13.06
N GLN A 199 14.13 22.31 -13.47
CA GLN A 199 14.84 22.38 -14.76
C GLN A 199 16.01 21.39 -14.82
N LYS A 200 16.76 21.26 -13.72
CA LYS A 200 17.85 20.29 -13.63
C LYS A 200 17.37 18.86 -13.78
N LEU A 201 16.25 18.52 -13.11
CA LEU A 201 15.64 17.20 -13.22
C LEU A 201 15.14 16.92 -14.63
N ASP A 202 14.46 17.90 -15.28
CA ASP A 202 14.02 17.78 -16.68
C ASP A 202 15.20 17.49 -17.62
N THR A 203 16.32 18.17 -17.42
CA THR A 203 17.55 17.97 -18.22
C THR A 203 18.09 16.55 -18.04
N LEU A 204 18.18 16.06 -16.81
CA LEU A 204 18.64 14.69 -16.52
C LEU A 204 17.71 13.64 -17.15
N LEU A 205 16.40 13.81 -17.02
CA LEU A 205 15.42 12.89 -17.61
C LEU A 205 15.50 12.84 -19.14
N GLN A 206 15.74 13.99 -19.79
CA GLN A 206 15.93 14.05 -21.23
C GLN A 206 17.23 13.39 -21.68
N GLN A 207 18.35 13.64 -20.97
CA GLN A 207 19.65 13.02 -21.26
C GLN A 207 19.59 11.50 -21.22
N HIS A 208 18.89 10.95 -20.24
CA HIS A 208 18.69 9.50 -20.07
C HIS A 208 17.52 8.93 -20.90
N GLN A 209 16.87 9.73 -21.75
CA GLN A 209 15.68 9.32 -22.52
C GLN A 209 14.62 8.63 -21.65
N PHE A 210 14.44 9.13 -20.43
CA PHE A 210 13.66 8.48 -19.41
C PHE A 210 12.16 8.55 -19.69
N SER A 211 11.51 7.38 -19.74
CA SER A 211 10.07 7.27 -19.93
C SER A 211 9.39 6.87 -18.62
N GLN A 212 8.71 7.81 -17.98
CA GLN A 212 7.95 7.57 -16.73
C GLN A 212 6.96 6.41 -16.84
N LYS A 213 6.19 6.35 -17.93
CA LYS A 213 5.19 5.30 -18.15
C LYS A 213 5.83 3.91 -18.27
N ALA A 214 6.89 3.81 -19.07
CA ALA A 214 7.61 2.54 -19.25
C ALA A 214 8.24 2.08 -17.93
N MET A 215 8.85 3.02 -17.19
CA MET A 215 9.48 2.74 -15.92
C MET A 215 8.46 2.27 -14.87
N GLN A 216 7.36 2.98 -14.69
CA GLN A 216 6.31 2.59 -13.76
C GLN A 216 5.72 1.22 -14.11
N ALA A 217 5.54 0.91 -15.41
CA ALA A 217 5.05 -0.39 -15.85
C ALA A 217 6.06 -1.51 -15.52
N THR A 218 7.33 -1.29 -15.79
CA THR A 218 8.41 -2.25 -15.51
C THR A 218 8.54 -2.51 -14.01
N GLU A 219 8.61 -1.46 -13.20
CA GLU A 219 8.66 -1.61 -11.74
C GLU A 219 7.45 -2.38 -11.22
N THR A 220 6.26 -2.00 -11.66
CA THR A 220 5.03 -2.66 -11.21
C THR A 220 5.07 -4.15 -11.51
N LEU A 221 5.50 -4.53 -12.71
CA LEU A 221 5.58 -5.92 -13.12
C LEU A 221 6.60 -6.71 -12.29
N GLU A 222 7.82 -6.18 -12.16
CA GLU A 222 8.90 -6.84 -11.43
C GLU A 222 8.57 -6.93 -9.92
N ARG A 223 8.00 -5.89 -9.34
CA ARG A 223 7.57 -5.88 -7.94
C ARG A 223 6.46 -6.92 -7.68
N TYR A 224 5.47 -7.04 -8.57
CA TYR A 224 4.46 -8.10 -8.47
C TYR A 224 5.00 -9.51 -8.66
N LYS A 225 6.05 -9.71 -9.48
CA LYS A 225 6.75 -10.99 -9.57
C LYS A 225 7.42 -11.35 -8.25
N THR A 226 8.21 -10.42 -7.70
CA THR A 226 8.90 -10.58 -6.41
C THR A 226 7.91 -10.90 -5.28
N ILE A 227 6.84 -10.13 -5.17
CA ILE A 227 5.77 -10.37 -4.19
C ILE A 227 5.11 -11.74 -4.39
N SER A 228 4.88 -12.15 -5.64
CA SER A 228 4.26 -13.45 -5.92
C SER A 228 5.15 -14.62 -5.50
N VAL A 229 6.47 -14.53 -5.69
CA VAL A 229 7.44 -15.51 -5.22
C VAL A 229 7.48 -15.55 -3.68
N LEU A 230 7.54 -14.38 -3.06
CA LEU A 230 7.53 -14.24 -1.60
C LEU A 230 6.26 -14.87 -0.99
N LEU A 231 5.09 -14.55 -1.52
CA LEU A 231 3.82 -15.07 -1.01
C LEU A 231 3.72 -16.60 -1.12
N LYS A 232 4.23 -17.20 -2.19
CA LYS A 232 4.25 -18.67 -2.34
C LYS A 232 5.03 -19.36 -1.21
N SER A 233 6.04 -18.72 -0.65
CA SER A 233 6.84 -19.27 0.46
C SER A 233 6.25 -18.95 1.83
N CYS A 234 5.49 -17.86 1.95
CA CYS A 234 5.01 -17.32 3.23
C CYS A 234 3.53 -17.57 3.51
N VAL A 235 2.74 -17.97 2.51
CA VAL A 235 1.30 -18.22 2.69
C VAL A 235 0.98 -19.65 2.31
N SER A 236 0.45 -20.40 3.28
CA SER A 236 -0.04 -21.75 3.04
C SER A 236 -1.50 -21.68 2.62
N GLU A 237 -1.84 -22.33 1.52
CA GLU A 237 -3.22 -22.64 1.18
C GLU A 237 -3.48 -24.08 1.61
N PRO A 238 -4.37 -24.34 2.58
CA PRO A 238 -4.67 -25.72 2.96
C PRO A 238 -5.24 -26.47 1.75
N ALA A 239 -4.75 -27.69 1.54
CA ALA A 239 -5.16 -28.56 0.44
C ALA A 239 -6.67 -28.87 0.40
N SER A 240 -7.38 -28.61 1.50
CA SER A 240 -8.83 -28.71 1.64
C SER A 240 -9.47 -27.35 1.92
N VAL A 241 -9.38 -26.41 0.98
CA VAL A 241 -10.41 -25.36 0.97
C VAL A 241 -11.71 -26.08 0.66
N GLN A 242 -12.53 -26.33 1.69
CA GLN A 242 -13.90 -26.79 1.51
C GLN A 242 -14.49 -25.93 0.40
N LYS A 243 -14.96 -26.59 -0.67
CA LYS A 243 -15.65 -25.92 -1.77
C LYS A 243 -16.81 -25.15 -1.14
N SER A 244 -16.62 -23.89 -0.81
CA SER A 244 -17.69 -23.10 -0.23
C SER A 244 -18.80 -23.08 -1.28
N LEU A 245 -20.05 -23.29 -0.85
CA LEU A 245 -21.21 -23.19 -1.73
C LEU A 245 -21.16 -21.91 -2.57
N THR A 246 -20.67 -20.82 -1.98
CA THR A 246 -20.42 -19.53 -2.63
C THR A 246 -19.50 -19.66 -3.86
N ARG A 247 -18.39 -20.39 -3.75
CA ARG A 247 -17.45 -20.58 -4.88
C ARG A 247 -18.05 -21.44 -5.99
N THR A 248 -18.89 -22.40 -5.63
CA THR A 248 -19.62 -23.22 -6.60
C THR A 248 -20.68 -22.39 -7.33
N VAL A 249 -21.43 -21.56 -6.59
CA VAL A 249 -22.40 -20.62 -7.17
C VAL A 249 -21.71 -19.58 -8.04
N ASP A 250 -20.62 -18.96 -7.57
CA ASP A 250 -19.84 -18.00 -8.35
C ASP A 250 -19.32 -18.61 -9.65
N ASN A 251 -18.76 -19.82 -9.60
CA ASN A 251 -18.31 -20.51 -10.81
C ASN A 251 -19.44 -20.82 -11.79
N LEU A 252 -20.64 -21.10 -11.28
CA LEU A 252 -21.80 -21.37 -12.11
C LEU A 252 -22.33 -20.08 -12.75
N VAL A 253 -22.46 -19.01 -11.97
CA VAL A 253 -22.97 -17.70 -12.42
C VAL A 253 -22.00 -17.02 -13.38
N THR A 254 -20.70 -17.15 -13.15
CA THR A 254 -19.65 -16.57 -14.02
C THR A 254 -19.23 -17.48 -15.17
N HIS A 255 -19.85 -18.67 -15.31
CA HIS A 255 -19.53 -19.59 -16.39
C HIS A 255 -19.88 -19.01 -17.75
N ARG A 256 -18.98 -19.11 -18.72
CA ARG A 256 -19.08 -18.47 -20.05
C ARG A 256 -20.38 -18.78 -20.80
N ILE A 257 -20.98 -19.93 -20.58
CA ILE A 257 -22.27 -20.34 -21.25
C ILE A 257 -23.42 -20.32 -20.24
N TRP A 258 -23.22 -20.97 -19.07
CA TRP A 258 -24.27 -21.09 -18.07
C TRP A 258 -24.65 -19.76 -17.43
N GLY A 259 -23.70 -18.81 -17.33
CA GLY A 259 -23.96 -17.46 -16.84
C GLY A 259 -25.02 -16.73 -17.66
N TYR A 260 -24.98 -16.84 -19.00
CA TYR A 260 -26.01 -16.27 -19.86
C TYR A 260 -27.38 -16.96 -19.67
N GLY A 261 -27.38 -18.29 -19.51
CA GLY A 261 -28.60 -19.04 -19.25
C GLY A 261 -29.28 -18.62 -17.95
N ILE A 262 -28.50 -18.48 -16.87
CA ILE A 262 -28.96 -18.02 -15.56
C ILE A 262 -29.47 -16.58 -15.65
N PHE A 263 -28.75 -15.70 -16.34
CA PHE A 263 -29.16 -14.32 -16.56
C PHE A 263 -30.50 -14.23 -17.26
N LEU A 264 -30.71 -14.98 -18.36
CA LEU A 264 -31.97 -15.02 -19.09
C LEU A 264 -33.11 -15.61 -18.25
N ALA A 265 -32.82 -16.64 -17.43
CA ALA A 265 -33.80 -17.21 -16.52
C ALA A 265 -34.27 -16.21 -15.47
N ILE A 266 -33.31 -15.47 -14.84
CA ILE A 266 -33.63 -14.41 -13.88
C ILE A 266 -34.46 -13.31 -14.56
N LEU A 267 -34.04 -12.87 -15.73
CA LEU A 267 -34.73 -11.83 -16.49
C LEU A 267 -36.16 -12.27 -16.84
N PHE A 268 -36.33 -13.53 -17.24
CA PHE A 268 -37.67 -14.10 -17.51
C PHE A 268 -38.54 -14.11 -16.26
N VAL A 269 -38.02 -14.51 -15.10
CA VAL A 269 -38.77 -14.50 -13.84
C VAL A 269 -39.17 -13.07 -13.45
N ILE A 270 -38.25 -12.10 -13.56
CA ILE A 270 -38.55 -10.68 -13.29
C ILE A 270 -39.69 -10.20 -14.24
N PHE A 271 -39.59 -10.53 -15.52
CA PHE A 271 -40.57 -10.14 -16.51
C PHE A 271 -41.97 -10.73 -16.21
N GLN A 272 -42.03 -12.01 -15.88
CA GLN A 272 -43.23 -12.68 -15.44
C GLN A 272 -43.84 -12.06 -14.19
N PHE A 273 -42.97 -11.73 -13.21
CA PHE A 273 -43.43 -11.10 -11.98
C PHE A 273 -44.04 -9.71 -12.23
N ILE A 274 -43.41 -8.89 -13.07
CA ILE A 274 -43.91 -7.56 -13.44
C ILE A 274 -45.24 -7.68 -14.15
N PHE A 275 -45.38 -8.61 -15.12
CA PHE A 275 -46.63 -8.81 -15.86
C PHE A 275 -47.78 -9.32 -14.98
N ASN A 276 -47.51 -10.27 -14.08
CA ASN A 276 -48.52 -10.81 -13.18
C ASN A 276 -48.96 -9.78 -12.12
N VAL A 277 -48.04 -8.97 -11.60
CA VAL A 277 -48.37 -7.92 -10.62
C VAL A 277 -49.08 -6.74 -11.28
N ALA A 278 -48.70 -6.40 -12.52
CA ALA A 278 -49.41 -5.33 -13.29
C ALA A 278 -50.85 -5.68 -13.69
N GLN A 279 -51.25 -6.94 -13.63
CA GLN A 279 -52.60 -7.38 -13.90
C GLN A 279 -53.55 -7.31 -12.70
N PHE A 280 -53.05 -7.02 -11.49
CA PHE A 280 -53.92 -6.74 -10.35
C PHE A 280 -54.42 -5.29 -10.45
N PRO A 281 -55.68 -5.06 -10.82
CA PRO A 281 -56.22 -3.71 -10.80
C PRO A 281 -56.33 -3.24 -9.35
N MET A 282 -55.96 -2.00 -9.12
CA MET A 282 -56.28 -1.30 -7.88
C MET A 282 -57.78 -1.13 -7.74
#